data_44899f7b207d098cb46869194de7cc71
#
_entry.id   44899f7b207d098cb46869194de7cc71
#
_cell.length_a   1.000
_cell.length_b   1.000
_cell.length_c   1.000
_cell.angle_alpha   90.00
_cell.angle_beta   90.00
_cell.angle_gamma   90.00
#
_symmetry.space_group_name_H-M   'P 1'
#
loop_
_entity.id
_entity.type
_entity.pdbx_description
1 polymer ?
#
loop_
_entity_poly.entity_id
_entity_poly.type
_entity_poly.pdbx_seq_one_letter_code
_entity_poly.pdbx_strand_id
1 'polypeptide(L)'
;MDTKNIGLRNIEVADTKISYIDGQKGKLIYRGYDILDLTKNSNFEETCFLLLHDELPTKNEYNNFKTELVDARVIPKQMQINMGNWRKDADPMDVLQAFVAAFGGYYDEEFSTKEASYSRAINLIAKVPTIVSSWHRIRNGKKIIEPDSDLSHAANFLFMLNGEKPDPELERIFDICLILHADHTLNASTFAAREVASTRAHMYSAASAAVGALSGELHGGANYEVMRMLLDIKTEENVESYIKEKFAKNERIMGMGHAVYKTVDPRSQVLKELSKRLSEKTGQPWYDITSKVERVTAELMKKTKEVEIFPNVDLYSASVYYMLGIPMDLNTPIFAISRVAGWAAHIIEEKFAEAAPKPMLYRPKAVYVGKYGGPQGCKYIPIEKRTKK
;
A
#
# COMPACT_ATOMS: atom_id res chain seq x y z
N MET A 1 5.20 -37.07 -6.90
CA MET A 1 5.22 -36.17 -5.71
C MET A 1 4.37 -34.99 -6.07
N ASP A 2 3.25 -34.75 -5.38
CA ASP A 2 2.47 -33.54 -5.57
C ASP A 2 3.35 -32.36 -5.22
N THR A 3 3.67 -31.55 -6.22
CA THR A 3 4.44 -30.32 -6.05
C THR A 3 3.59 -29.36 -5.23
N LYS A 4 3.99 -29.10 -3.98
CA LYS A 4 3.33 -28.07 -3.17
C LYS A 4 3.43 -26.73 -3.88
N ASN A 5 2.31 -26.05 -4.01
CA ASN A 5 2.33 -24.68 -4.52
C ASN A 5 2.86 -23.73 -3.43
N ILE A 6 4.14 -23.40 -3.52
CA ILE A 6 4.79 -22.51 -2.57
C ILE A 6 4.41 -21.07 -2.94
N GLY A 7 3.86 -20.32 -1.96
CA GLY A 7 3.46 -18.92 -2.15
C GLY A 7 2.13 -18.73 -2.85
N LEU A 8 1.30 -19.77 -3.00
CA LEU A 8 -0.05 -19.73 -3.56
C LEU A 8 -0.15 -19.10 -4.97
N ARG A 9 0.91 -19.15 -5.77
CA ARG A 9 0.90 -18.59 -7.13
C ARG A 9 -0.12 -19.34 -8.00
N ASN A 10 -1.01 -18.58 -8.66
CA ASN A 10 -2.09 -19.10 -9.51
C ASN A 10 -3.10 -20.00 -8.77
N ILE A 11 -3.20 -19.86 -7.46
CA ILE A 11 -4.26 -20.47 -6.66
C ILE A 11 -5.33 -19.42 -6.42
N GLU A 12 -6.55 -19.71 -6.85
CA GLU A 12 -7.73 -18.92 -6.52
C GLU A 12 -8.16 -19.27 -5.09
N VAL A 13 -8.11 -18.30 -4.19
CA VAL A 13 -8.42 -18.50 -2.77
C VAL A 13 -9.72 -17.83 -2.35
N ALA A 14 -10.22 -16.86 -3.14
CA ALA A 14 -11.48 -16.17 -2.91
C ALA A 14 -11.98 -15.51 -4.19
N ASP A 15 -13.29 -15.34 -4.28
CA ASP A 15 -13.91 -14.43 -5.23
C ASP A 15 -13.83 -12.99 -4.70
N THR A 16 -13.84 -12.01 -5.61
CA THR A 16 -13.91 -10.59 -5.27
C THR A 16 -14.65 -9.80 -6.32
N LYS A 17 -15.44 -8.80 -5.89
CA LYS A 17 -16.10 -7.81 -6.73
C LYS A 17 -15.40 -6.45 -6.71
N ILE A 18 -14.32 -6.30 -5.92
CA ILE A 18 -13.69 -5.02 -5.64
C ILE A 18 -12.81 -4.57 -6.79
N SER A 19 -11.94 -5.45 -7.28
CA SER A 19 -11.06 -5.10 -8.40
C SER A 19 -10.70 -6.29 -9.27
N TYR A 20 -10.32 -5.98 -10.50
CA TYR A 20 -9.90 -6.97 -11.50
C TYR A 20 -8.62 -6.50 -12.19
N ILE A 21 -7.71 -7.44 -12.45
CA ILE A 21 -6.47 -7.21 -13.19
C ILE A 21 -6.40 -8.14 -14.39
N ASP A 22 -6.24 -7.57 -15.59
CA ASP A 22 -5.79 -8.30 -16.77
C ASP A 22 -4.31 -7.99 -17.02
N GLY A 23 -3.45 -8.86 -16.52
CA GLY A 23 -2.00 -8.68 -16.63
C GLY A 23 -1.47 -8.77 -18.07
N GLN A 24 -2.19 -9.43 -18.97
CA GLN A 24 -1.81 -9.53 -20.38
C GLN A 24 -2.14 -8.24 -21.16
N LYS A 25 -3.28 -7.62 -20.82
CA LYS A 25 -3.74 -6.39 -21.48
C LYS A 25 -3.32 -5.11 -20.75
N GLY A 26 -2.66 -5.23 -19.58
CA GLY A 26 -2.30 -4.07 -18.78
C GLY A 26 -3.50 -3.29 -18.27
N LYS A 27 -4.54 -3.99 -17.76
CA LYS A 27 -5.75 -3.36 -17.23
C LYS A 27 -5.86 -3.53 -15.73
N LEU A 28 -6.30 -2.48 -15.06
CA LEU A 28 -6.74 -2.47 -13.67
C LEU A 28 -8.11 -1.82 -13.59
N ILE A 29 -9.06 -2.49 -12.95
CA ILE A 29 -10.45 -2.07 -12.84
C ILE A 29 -10.85 -2.06 -11.36
N TYR A 30 -11.47 -0.99 -10.89
CA TYR A 30 -12.09 -0.90 -9.57
C TYR A 30 -13.62 -0.90 -9.74
N ARG A 31 -14.32 -1.91 -9.18
CA ARG A 31 -15.79 -2.00 -9.23
C ARG A 31 -16.36 -1.72 -10.63
N GLY A 32 -15.71 -2.26 -11.67
CA GLY A 32 -16.15 -2.10 -13.06
C GLY A 32 -15.59 -0.88 -13.82
N TYR A 33 -14.92 0.07 -13.14
CA TYR A 33 -14.36 1.28 -13.75
C TYR A 33 -12.87 1.13 -14.00
N ASP A 34 -12.42 1.49 -15.21
CA ASP A 34 -11.01 1.46 -15.58
C ASP A 34 -10.22 2.50 -14.77
N ILE A 35 -9.06 2.12 -14.25
CA ILE A 35 -8.21 3.00 -13.44
C ILE A 35 -7.81 4.28 -14.19
N LEU A 36 -7.62 4.23 -15.50
CA LEU A 36 -7.29 5.40 -16.30
C LEU A 36 -8.43 6.39 -16.37
N ASP A 37 -9.68 5.92 -16.37
CA ASP A 37 -10.86 6.79 -16.33
C ASP A 37 -11.04 7.42 -14.95
N LEU A 38 -10.83 6.66 -13.89
CA LEU A 38 -10.88 7.18 -12.52
C LEU A 38 -9.82 8.27 -12.29
N THR A 39 -8.59 8.08 -12.75
CA THR A 39 -7.54 9.09 -12.60
C THR A 39 -7.80 10.38 -13.36
N LYS A 40 -8.58 10.34 -14.44
CA LYS A 40 -8.94 11.55 -15.21
C LYS A 40 -10.11 12.29 -14.62
N ASN A 41 -11.15 11.58 -14.17
CA ASN A 41 -12.48 12.12 -13.92
C ASN A 41 -12.88 12.09 -12.44
N SER A 42 -12.25 11.29 -11.60
CA SER A 42 -12.57 11.10 -10.19
C SER A 42 -11.54 11.76 -9.27
N ASN A 43 -11.79 11.70 -7.98
CA ASN A 43 -10.86 12.02 -6.90
C ASN A 43 -10.77 10.84 -5.92
N PHE A 44 -9.86 10.93 -4.94
CA PHE A 44 -9.64 9.83 -4.02
C PHE A 44 -10.85 9.54 -3.13
N GLU A 45 -11.56 10.57 -2.65
CA GLU A 45 -12.76 10.40 -1.81
C GLU A 45 -13.87 9.66 -2.58
N GLU A 46 -14.12 10.02 -3.84
CA GLU A 46 -15.08 9.33 -4.69
C GLU A 46 -14.64 7.89 -5.00
N THR A 47 -13.35 7.68 -5.22
CA THR A 47 -12.78 6.33 -5.41
C THR A 47 -12.92 5.49 -4.14
N CYS A 48 -12.75 6.06 -2.94
CA CYS A 48 -13.02 5.37 -1.68
C CYS A 48 -14.49 4.96 -1.55
N PHE A 49 -15.41 5.86 -1.89
CA PHE A 49 -16.85 5.55 -1.90
C PHE A 49 -17.12 4.38 -2.84
N LEU A 50 -16.65 4.46 -4.09
CA LEU A 50 -16.81 3.39 -5.08
C LEU A 50 -16.33 2.02 -4.56
N LEU A 51 -15.13 1.96 -3.98
CA LEU A 51 -14.58 0.71 -3.43
C LEU A 51 -15.43 0.13 -2.31
N LEU A 52 -15.98 0.98 -1.43
CA LEU A 52 -16.78 0.57 -0.28
C LEU A 52 -18.22 0.22 -0.64
N HIS A 53 -18.84 0.93 -1.58
CA HIS A 53 -20.29 0.86 -1.85
C HIS A 53 -20.66 0.22 -3.19
N ASP A 54 -19.68 -0.22 -4.01
CA ASP A 54 -19.87 -0.94 -5.28
C ASP A 54 -20.39 -0.09 -6.47
N GLU A 55 -20.64 1.21 -6.24
CA GLU A 55 -21.11 2.15 -7.27
C GLU A 55 -20.56 3.56 -7.04
N LEU A 56 -20.53 4.39 -8.07
CA LEU A 56 -20.18 5.80 -7.94
C LEU A 56 -21.28 6.55 -7.17
N PRO A 57 -20.89 7.49 -6.28
CA PRO A 57 -21.86 8.23 -5.49
C PRO A 57 -22.67 9.21 -6.32
N THR A 58 -23.93 9.39 -5.96
CA THR A 58 -24.65 10.61 -6.32
C THR A 58 -24.00 11.83 -5.65
N LYS A 59 -24.35 13.03 -6.11
CA LYS A 59 -23.80 14.26 -5.51
C LYS A 59 -24.08 14.37 -4.00
N ASN A 60 -25.24 13.92 -3.55
CA ASN A 60 -25.59 13.98 -2.13
C ASN A 60 -24.80 12.94 -1.32
N GLU A 61 -24.68 11.72 -1.81
CA GLU A 61 -23.87 10.68 -1.17
C GLU A 61 -22.40 11.09 -1.09
N TYR A 62 -21.84 11.64 -2.17
CA TYR A 62 -20.48 12.16 -2.18
C TYR A 62 -20.27 13.23 -1.11
N ASN A 63 -21.18 14.21 -1.01
CA ASN A 63 -21.08 15.29 -0.03
C ASN A 63 -21.16 14.76 1.40
N ASN A 64 -22.07 13.81 1.68
CA ASN A 64 -22.20 13.18 2.99
C ASN A 64 -20.93 12.39 3.33
N PHE A 65 -20.45 11.54 2.44
CA PHE A 65 -19.25 10.75 2.64
C PHE A 65 -18.00 11.63 2.87
N LYS A 66 -17.88 12.71 2.10
CA LYS A 66 -16.80 13.69 2.30
C LYS A 66 -16.87 14.33 3.69
N THR A 67 -18.07 14.69 4.15
CA THR A 67 -18.26 15.24 5.50
C THR A 67 -17.86 14.22 6.56
N GLU A 68 -18.31 12.98 6.46
CA GLU A 68 -17.92 11.90 7.38
C GLU A 68 -16.41 11.67 7.44
N LEU A 69 -15.73 11.69 6.27
CA LEU A 69 -14.26 11.59 6.23
C LEU A 69 -13.59 12.78 6.92
N VAL A 70 -14.08 14.01 6.70
CA VAL A 70 -13.52 15.22 7.31
C VAL A 70 -13.68 15.17 8.83
N ASP A 71 -14.86 14.86 9.32
CA ASP A 71 -15.15 14.77 10.76
C ASP A 71 -14.33 13.68 11.45
N ALA A 72 -14.00 12.62 10.71
CA ALA A 72 -13.23 11.50 11.23
C ALA A 72 -11.71 11.73 11.25
N ARG A 73 -11.14 12.80 10.69
CA ARG A 73 -9.68 13.01 10.54
C ARG A 73 -8.90 13.10 11.84
N VAL A 74 -9.52 13.64 12.89
CA VAL A 74 -8.84 13.90 14.17
C VAL A 74 -8.57 12.58 14.91
N ILE A 75 -7.33 12.39 15.35
CA ILE A 75 -6.96 11.25 16.23
C ILE A 75 -7.06 11.65 17.70
N PRO A 76 -7.37 10.69 18.61
CA PRO A 76 -7.46 10.97 20.03
C PRO A 76 -6.19 11.64 20.59
N LYS A 77 -6.33 12.64 21.45
CA LYS A 77 -5.20 13.34 22.06
C LYS A 77 -4.25 12.41 22.80
N GLN A 78 -4.79 11.41 23.49
CA GLN A 78 -3.99 10.42 24.19
C GLN A 78 -3.13 9.59 23.22
N MET A 79 -3.62 9.35 22.01
CA MET A 79 -2.85 8.66 20.95
C MET A 79 -1.66 9.52 20.51
N GLN A 80 -1.85 10.84 20.32
CA GLN A 80 -0.76 11.78 20.02
C GLN A 80 0.32 11.77 21.12
N ILE A 81 -0.10 11.79 22.40
CA ILE A 81 0.81 11.72 23.55
C ILE A 81 1.58 10.40 23.56
N ASN A 82 0.89 9.28 23.36
CA ASN A 82 1.52 7.96 23.30
C ASN A 82 2.54 7.86 22.15
N MET A 83 2.23 8.42 21.01
CA MET A 83 3.12 8.50 19.85
C MET A 83 4.40 9.29 20.20
N GLY A 84 4.27 10.35 21.00
CA GLY A 84 5.38 11.16 21.49
C GLY A 84 6.40 10.41 22.36
N ASN A 85 6.00 9.30 22.99
CA ASN A 85 6.84 8.46 23.85
C ASN A 85 7.69 7.43 23.09
N TRP A 86 7.46 7.26 21.80
CA TRP A 86 8.23 6.33 20.98
C TRP A 86 9.63 6.89 20.66
N ARG A 87 10.57 5.97 20.43
CA ARG A 87 11.91 6.34 19.93
C ARG A 87 11.77 7.10 18.60
N LYS A 88 12.47 8.23 18.46
CA LYS A 88 12.33 9.10 17.26
C LYS A 88 12.87 8.46 15.99
N ASP A 89 13.68 7.43 16.10
CA ASP A 89 14.21 6.61 15.01
C ASP A 89 13.37 5.34 14.73
N ALA A 90 12.20 5.19 15.36
CA ALA A 90 11.29 4.09 15.06
C ALA A 90 10.80 4.16 13.62
N ASP A 91 10.73 2.99 12.97
CA ASP A 91 10.23 2.89 11.60
C ASP A 91 8.80 3.41 11.48
N PRO A 92 8.50 4.29 10.51
CA PRO A 92 7.15 4.81 10.31
C PRO A 92 6.07 3.74 10.11
N MET A 93 6.42 2.59 9.52
CA MET A 93 5.47 1.50 9.33
C MET A 93 5.17 0.76 10.64
N ASP A 94 6.15 0.58 11.52
CA ASP A 94 5.93 -0.01 12.85
C ASP A 94 5.02 0.87 13.69
N VAL A 95 5.25 2.19 13.67
CA VAL A 95 4.38 3.16 14.34
C VAL A 95 2.98 3.10 13.76
N LEU A 96 2.84 3.15 12.44
CA LEU A 96 1.54 3.08 11.78
C LEU A 96 0.79 1.80 12.16
N GLN A 97 1.45 0.64 12.09
CA GLN A 97 0.84 -0.66 12.44
C GLN A 97 0.32 -0.68 13.88
N ALA A 98 1.13 -0.21 14.83
CA ALA A 98 0.76 -0.19 16.24
C ALA A 98 -0.44 0.74 16.49
N PHE A 99 -0.45 1.93 15.89
CA PHE A 99 -1.53 2.90 16.12
C PHE A 99 -2.81 2.55 15.36
N VAL A 100 -2.74 1.86 14.23
CA VAL A 100 -3.92 1.26 13.58
C VAL A 100 -4.54 0.19 14.48
N ALA A 101 -3.74 -0.70 15.07
CA ALA A 101 -4.25 -1.70 16.04
C ALA A 101 -4.85 -1.03 17.28
N ALA A 102 -4.23 0.04 17.78
CA ALA A 102 -4.66 0.75 18.97
C ALA A 102 -6.07 1.37 18.85
N PHE A 103 -6.56 1.67 17.64
CA PHE A 103 -7.93 2.17 17.46
C PHE A 103 -8.99 1.27 18.09
N GLY A 104 -8.76 -0.05 18.13
CA GLY A 104 -9.67 -0.99 18.79
C GLY A 104 -9.88 -0.71 20.29
N GLY A 105 -8.96 0.01 20.95
CA GLY A 105 -9.08 0.42 22.35
C GLY A 105 -9.62 1.84 22.57
N TYR A 106 -9.89 2.58 21.49
CA TYR A 106 -10.39 3.97 21.57
C TYR A 106 -11.85 4.12 21.14
N TYR A 107 -12.44 3.08 20.54
CA TYR A 107 -13.79 3.15 20.01
C TYR A 107 -14.62 1.97 20.53
N ASP A 108 -15.56 2.26 21.41
CA ASP A 108 -16.56 1.32 21.93
C ASP A 108 -17.72 1.19 20.93
N GLU A 109 -17.52 0.43 19.86
CA GLU A 109 -18.56 0.19 18.88
C GLU A 109 -18.92 -1.29 18.80
N GLU A 110 -20.18 -1.57 18.45
CA GLU A 110 -20.60 -2.92 18.13
C GLU A 110 -19.85 -3.42 16.89
N PHE A 111 -19.15 -4.56 17.04
CA PHE A 111 -18.25 -5.06 15.99
C PHE A 111 -18.91 -5.94 14.93
N SER A 112 -20.22 -6.22 15.07
CA SER A 112 -20.88 -7.31 14.33
C SER A 112 -21.61 -6.85 13.07
N THR A 113 -21.98 -5.57 12.96
CA THR A 113 -22.80 -5.09 11.85
C THR A 113 -21.99 -4.56 10.65
N LYS A 114 -22.63 -4.52 9.49
CA LYS A 114 -22.05 -3.98 8.26
C LYS A 114 -21.86 -2.47 8.37
N GLU A 115 -22.84 -1.76 8.95
CA GLU A 115 -22.83 -0.32 9.19
C GLU A 115 -21.65 0.08 10.11
N ALA A 116 -21.47 -0.63 11.20
CA ALA A 116 -20.32 -0.43 12.09
C ALA A 116 -18.97 -0.69 11.35
N SER A 117 -18.94 -1.61 10.40
CA SER A 117 -17.75 -1.86 9.59
C SER A 117 -17.49 -0.71 8.60
N TYR A 118 -18.53 -0.10 8.01
CA TYR A 118 -18.38 1.10 7.20
C TYR A 118 -17.88 2.31 8.00
N SER A 119 -18.43 2.55 9.19
CA SER A 119 -17.95 3.61 10.10
C SER A 119 -16.46 3.45 10.42
N ARG A 120 -16.00 2.21 10.67
CA ARG A 120 -14.56 1.93 10.89
C ARG A 120 -13.72 2.09 9.64
N ALA A 121 -14.24 1.76 8.46
CA ALA A 121 -13.56 2.02 7.20
C ALA A 121 -13.31 3.51 7.00
N ILE A 122 -14.32 4.35 7.25
CA ILE A 122 -14.20 5.81 7.21
C ILE A 122 -13.17 6.29 8.23
N ASN A 123 -13.23 5.79 9.46
CA ASN A 123 -12.23 6.11 10.50
C ASN A 123 -10.80 5.77 10.06
N LEU A 124 -10.57 4.61 9.48
CA LEU A 124 -9.24 4.20 8.99
C LEU A 124 -8.77 5.10 7.86
N ILE A 125 -9.59 5.28 6.82
CA ILE A 125 -9.25 6.11 5.66
C ILE A 125 -8.90 7.53 6.11
N ALA A 126 -9.71 8.12 7.01
CA ALA A 126 -9.51 9.49 7.46
C ALA A 126 -8.30 9.66 8.40
N LYS A 127 -8.02 8.68 9.28
CA LYS A 127 -7.03 8.82 10.36
C LYS A 127 -5.63 8.30 10.02
N VAL A 128 -5.50 7.38 9.08
CA VAL A 128 -4.17 6.88 8.67
C VAL A 128 -3.25 8.01 8.19
N PRO A 129 -3.69 8.97 7.35
CA PRO A 129 -2.87 10.14 7.00
C PRO A 129 -2.46 10.98 8.20
N THR A 130 -3.37 11.15 9.18
CA THR A 130 -3.08 11.93 10.39
C THR A 130 -2.05 11.25 11.27
N ILE A 131 -2.07 9.92 11.39
CA ILE A 131 -1.02 9.16 12.09
C ILE A 131 0.34 9.38 11.43
N VAL A 132 0.41 9.19 10.11
CA VAL A 132 1.67 9.29 9.34
C VAL A 132 2.27 10.69 9.46
N SER A 133 1.48 11.73 9.22
CA SER A 133 1.94 13.12 9.31
C SER A 133 2.31 13.51 10.75
N SER A 134 1.50 13.12 11.75
CA SER A 134 1.79 13.37 13.16
C SER A 134 3.11 12.73 13.58
N TRP A 135 3.32 11.45 13.23
CA TRP A 135 4.58 10.77 13.53
C TRP A 135 5.77 11.46 12.87
N HIS A 136 5.66 11.80 11.60
CA HIS A 136 6.72 12.52 10.90
C HIS A 136 7.08 13.82 11.61
N ARG A 137 6.12 14.59 12.07
CA ARG A 137 6.35 15.84 12.78
C ARG A 137 6.95 15.62 14.17
N ILE A 138 6.40 14.67 14.93
CA ILE A 138 6.89 14.32 16.27
C ILE A 138 8.35 13.87 16.25
N ARG A 139 8.71 12.95 15.35
CA ARG A 139 10.09 12.44 15.28
C ARG A 139 11.11 13.50 14.87
N ASN A 140 10.67 14.53 14.13
CA ASN A 140 11.50 15.68 13.74
C ASN A 140 11.42 16.86 14.73
N GLY A 141 10.83 16.68 15.92
CA GLY A 141 10.73 17.75 16.93
C GLY A 141 9.78 18.88 16.55
N LYS A 142 8.91 18.67 15.57
CA LYS A 142 7.93 19.66 15.09
C LYS A 142 6.59 19.48 15.81
N LYS A 143 5.83 20.57 15.96
CA LYS A 143 4.44 20.50 16.46
C LYS A 143 3.57 19.75 15.45
N ILE A 144 2.64 18.93 15.95
CA ILE A 144 1.57 18.34 15.13
C ILE A 144 0.74 19.47 14.52
N ILE A 145 0.31 19.27 13.29
CA ILE A 145 -0.67 20.14 12.62
C ILE A 145 -1.97 19.36 12.59
N GLU A 146 -3.01 19.97 13.14
CA GLU A 146 -4.34 19.38 13.12
C GLU A 146 -4.93 19.40 11.70
N PRO A 147 -5.80 18.45 11.34
CA PRO A 147 -6.47 18.44 10.05
C PRO A 147 -7.25 19.73 9.78
N ASP A 148 -7.23 20.20 8.54
CA ASP A 148 -8.03 21.33 8.05
C ASP A 148 -9.30 20.78 7.38
N SER A 149 -10.48 21.25 7.82
CA SER A 149 -11.78 20.81 7.32
C SER A 149 -12.09 21.24 5.88
N ASP A 150 -11.44 22.30 5.41
CA ASP A 150 -11.70 22.86 4.08
C ASP A 150 -10.90 22.17 2.96
N LEU A 151 -9.89 21.37 3.34
CA LEU A 151 -9.02 20.71 2.40
C LEU A 151 -9.55 19.34 1.97
N SER A 152 -9.26 18.95 0.73
CA SER A 152 -9.44 17.57 0.26
C SER A 152 -8.59 16.57 1.07
N HIS A 153 -8.80 15.30 0.89
CA HIS A 153 -8.00 14.27 1.56
C HIS A 153 -6.51 14.41 1.22
N ALA A 154 -6.21 14.57 -0.07
CA ALA A 154 -4.84 14.72 -0.57
C ALA A 154 -4.18 16.02 -0.07
N ALA A 155 -4.88 17.15 -0.22
CA ALA A 155 -4.36 18.46 0.24
C ALA A 155 -4.15 18.47 1.76
N ASN A 156 -5.06 17.90 2.53
CA ASN A 156 -4.97 17.84 3.98
C ASN A 156 -3.75 17.04 4.46
N PHE A 157 -3.45 15.92 3.82
CA PHE A 157 -2.24 15.16 4.17
C PHE A 157 -0.97 15.98 3.90
N LEU A 158 -0.84 16.58 2.72
CA LEU A 158 0.33 17.41 2.37
C LEU A 158 0.47 18.61 3.31
N PHE A 159 -0.66 19.25 3.68
CA PHE A 159 -0.70 20.33 4.65
C PHE A 159 -0.21 19.87 6.03
N MET A 160 -0.75 18.79 6.56
CA MET A 160 -0.33 18.25 7.87
C MET A 160 1.14 17.83 7.89
N LEU A 161 1.66 17.33 6.77
CA LEU A 161 3.06 16.93 6.65
C LEU A 161 4.01 18.13 6.62
N ASN A 162 3.76 19.08 5.71
CA ASN A 162 4.68 20.16 5.36
C ASN A 162 4.45 21.45 6.18
N GLY A 163 3.20 21.71 6.58
CA GLY A 163 2.81 22.92 7.33
C GLY A 163 2.24 24.04 6.48
N GLU A 164 2.16 23.85 5.17
CA GLU A 164 1.63 24.81 4.21
C GLU A 164 0.62 24.14 3.30
N LYS A 165 -0.43 24.87 2.90
CA LYS A 165 -1.42 24.37 1.94
C LYS A 165 -0.74 24.14 0.60
N PRO A 166 -0.93 22.96 -0.02
CA PRO A 166 -0.29 22.67 -1.29
C PRO A 166 -0.85 23.53 -2.43
N ASP A 167 -0.01 23.75 -3.45
CA ASP A 167 -0.47 24.23 -4.74
C ASP A 167 -1.52 23.27 -5.32
N PRO A 168 -2.60 23.75 -5.98
CA PRO A 168 -3.66 22.87 -6.51
C PRO A 168 -3.18 21.80 -7.48
N GLU A 169 -2.10 22.05 -8.22
CA GLU A 169 -1.53 21.04 -9.10
C GLU A 169 -0.82 19.94 -8.31
N LEU A 170 -0.08 20.28 -7.24
CA LEU A 170 0.56 19.29 -6.35
C LEU A 170 -0.49 18.45 -5.62
N GLU A 171 -1.58 19.08 -5.17
CA GLU A 171 -2.74 18.39 -4.62
C GLU A 171 -3.29 17.37 -5.60
N ARG A 172 -3.59 17.78 -6.85
CA ARG A 172 -4.16 16.87 -7.86
C ARG A 172 -3.22 15.75 -8.23
N ILE A 173 -1.92 16.00 -8.32
CA ILE A 173 -0.92 14.95 -8.57
C ILE A 173 -0.92 13.93 -7.44
N PHE A 174 -0.94 14.38 -6.19
CA PHE A 174 -0.97 13.46 -5.05
C PHE A 174 -2.30 12.70 -4.96
N ASP A 175 -3.42 13.34 -5.23
CA ASP A 175 -4.74 12.73 -5.31
C ASP A 175 -4.79 11.58 -6.34
N ILE A 176 -4.24 11.80 -7.54
CA ILE A 176 -4.10 10.76 -8.56
C ILE A 176 -3.21 9.60 -8.04
N CYS A 177 -2.12 9.90 -7.35
CA CYS A 177 -1.29 8.85 -6.74
C CYS A 177 -2.08 8.01 -5.75
N LEU A 178 -2.95 8.61 -4.94
CA LEU A 178 -3.82 7.88 -4.01
C LEU A 178 -4.81 6.99 -4.76
N ILE A 179 -5.45 7.48 -5.82
CA ILE A 179 -6.35 6.66 -6.67
C ILE A 179 -5.62 5.43 -7.22
N LEU A 180 -4.41 5.62 -7.78
CA LEU A 180 -3.62 4.55 -8.41
C LEU A 180 -3.20 3.43 -7.44
N HIS A 181 -3.08 3.73 -6.16
CA HIS A 181 -2.63 2.76 -5.14
C HIS A 181 -3.78 2.21 -4.29
N ALA A 182 -5.03 2.69 -4.47
CA ALA A 182 -6.15 2.38 -3.57
C ALA A 182 -6.47 0.88 -3.47
N ASP A 183 -6.34 0.13 -4.57
CA ASP A 183 -6.47 -1.32 -4.54
C ASP A 183 -5.62 -2.04 -5.60
N HIS A 184 -5.40 -3.34 -5.43
CA HIS A 184 -4.71 -4.20 -6.40
C HIS A 184 -5.00 -5.68 -6.11
N THR A 185 -6.25 -6.05 -6.04
CA THR A 185 -6.76 -7.41 -5.76
C THR A 185 -6.10 -8.07 -4.52
N LEU A 186 -5.88 -9.38 -4.55
CA LEU A 186 -5.29 -10.18 -3.46
C LEU A 186 -3.75 -10.12 -3.47
N ASN A 187 -3.17 -8.91 -3.33
CA ASN A 187 -1.76 -8.79 -2.98
C ASN A 187 -1.50 -9.25 -1.54
N ALA A 188 -0.24 -9.35 -1.12
CA ALA A 188 0.12 -9.92 0.17
C ALA A 188 -0.55 -9.22 1.37
N SER A 189 -0.63 -7.88 1.38
CA SER A 189 -1.26 -7.13 2.47
C SER A 189 -2.78 -7.27 2.46
N THR A 190 -3.41 -7.26 1.29
CA THR A 190 -4.85 -7.51 1.17
C THR A 190 -5.21 -8.93 1.60
N PHE A 191 -4.39 -9.93 1.24
CA PHE A 191 -4.60 -11.31 1.70
C PHE A 191 -4.45 -11.44 3.22
N ALA A 192 -3.45 -10.78 3.83
CA ALA A 192 -3.29 -10.74 5.28
C ALA A 192 -4.51 -10.11 5.97
N ALA A 193 -5.07 -9.02 5.40
CA ALA A 193 -6.29 -8.41 5.91
C ALA A 193 -7.48 -9.37 5.84
N ARG A 194 -7.69 -10.05 4.71
CA ARG A 194 -8.79 -11.02 4.53
C ARG A 194 -8.62 -12.24 5.43
N GLU A 195 -7.41 -12.74 5.60
CA GLU A 195 -7.13 -13.85 6.52
C GLU A 195 -7.59 -13.50 7.94
N VAL A 196 -7.18 -12.34 8.47
CA VAL A 196 -7.61 -11.90 9.79
C VAL A 196 -9.11 -11.63 9.84
N ALA A 197 -9.70 -11.01 8.81
CA ALA A 197 -11.13 -10.75 8.73
C ALA A 197 -11.95 -12.05 8.74
N SER A 198 -11.45 -13.12 8.11
CA SER A 198 -12.09 -14.45 8.07
C SER A 198 -12.30 -15.06 9.47
N THR A 199 -11.50 -14.66 10.44
CA THR A 199 -11.65 -15.05 11.85
C THR A 199 -12.74 -14.28 12.60
N ARG A 200 -13.41 -13.32 11.94
CA ARG A 200 -14.35 -12.34 12.49
C ARG A 200 -13.71 -11.33 13.46
N ALA A 201 -12.41 -11.14 13.39
CA ALA A 201 -11.74 -10.05 14.10
C ALA A 201 -12.27 -8.68 13.61
N HIS A 202 -12.13 -7.64 14.45
CA HIS A 202 -12.55 -6.31 14.07
C HIS A 202 -11.63 -5.71 12.98
N MET A 203 -12.13 -4.73 12.25
CA MET A 203 -11.46 -4.12 11.10
C MET A 203 -10.06 -3.58 11.41
N TYR A 204 -9.86 -2.97 12.58
CA TYR A 204 -8.55 -2.41 12.95
C TYR A 204 -7.48 -3.50 13.13
N SER A 205 -7.85 -4.69 13.64
CA SER A 205 -6.92 -5.84 13.70
C SER A 205 -6.55 -6.32 12.31
N ALA A 206 -7.52 -6.44 11.41
CA ALA A 206 -7.28 -6.87 10.02
C ALA A 206 -6.45 -5.84 9.25
N ALA A 207 -6.75 -4.54 9.39
CA ALA A 207 -5.97 -3.46 8.78
C ALA A 207 -4.54 -3.39 9.34
N SER A 208 -4.34 -3.58 10.63
CA SER A 208 -3.01 -3.66 11.24
C SER A 208 -2.18 -4.81 10.68
N ALA A 209 -2.78 -5.99 10.47
CA ALA A 209 -2.11 -7.11 9.80
C ALA A 209 -1.71 -6.77 8.36
N ALA A 210 -2.57 -6.04 7.63
CA ALA A 210 -2.26 -5.56 6.29
C ALA A 210 -1.08 -4.58 6.29
N VAL A 211 -1.03 -3.63 7.24
CA VAL A 211 0.10 -2.70 7.41
C VAL A 211 1.39 -3.47 7.68
N GLY A 212 1.36 -4.47 8.58
CA GLY A 212 2.51 -5.32 8.85
C GLY A 212 2.98 -6.11 7.63
N ALA A 213 2.05 -6.65 6.84
CA ALA A 213 2.42 -7.33 5.59
C ALA A 213 2.98 -6.36 4.53
N LEU A 214 2.47 -5.11 4.49
CA LEU A 214 2.96 -4.08 3.56
C LEU A 214 4.38 -3.62 3.91
N SER A 215 4.78 -3.60 5.19
CA SER A 215 6.12 -3.18 5.61
C SER A 215 7.24 -4.12 5.13
N GLY A 216 6.90 -5.34 4.73
CA GLY A 216 7.87 -6.35 4.29
C GLY A 216 8.65 -5.96 3.03
N GLU A 217 9.94 -6.25 3.00
CA GLU A 217 10.87 -5.98 1.88
C GLU A 217 10.35 -6.50 0.52
N LEU A 218 9.68 -7.64 0.52
CA LEU A 218 9.14 -8.25 -0.71
C LEU A 218 7.79 -7.67 -1.16
N HIS A 219 7.28 -6.66 -0.46
CA HIS A 219 5.99 -6.04 -0.78
C HIS A 219 6.08 -4.51 -0.90
N GLY A 220 5.97 -3.74 0.18
CA GLY A 220 5.89 -2.27 0.11
C GLY A 220 7.23 -1.53 0.08
N GLY A 221 8.36 -2.21 0.30
CA GLY A 221 9.69 -1.57 0.32
C GLY A 221 10.24 -1.14 -1.04
N ALA A 222 9.63 -1.58 -2.15
CA ALA A 222 10.19 -1.36 -3.49
C ALA A 222 10.31 0.13 -3.86
N ASN A 223 9.35 0.95 -3.50
CA ASN A 223 9.35 2.38 -3.79
C ASN A 223 10.50 3.14 -3.10
N TYR A 224 10.78 2.83 -1.83
CA TYR A 224 11.93 3.37 -1.11
C TYR A 224 13.24 3.01 -1.82
N GLU A 225 13.41 1.75 -2.21
CA GLU A 225 14.61 1.27 -2.89
C GLU A 225 14.79 1.89 -4.27
N VAL A 226 13.70 2.17 -4.99
CA VAL A 226 13.77 2.91 -6.26
C VAL A 226 14.36 4.31 -6.03
N MET A 227 13.82 5.06 -5.07
CA MET A 227 14.34 6.42 -4.84
C MET A 227 15.79 6.41 -4.37
N ARG A 228 16.16 5.44 -3.51
CA ARG A 228 17.57 5.24 -3.10
C ARG A 228 18.46 4.99 -4.32
N MET A 229 18.04 4.12 -5.24
CA MET A 229 18.74 3.87 -6.49
C MET A 229 18.90 5.14 -7.33
N LEU A 230 17.85 5.94 -7.48
CA LEU A 230 17.91 7.20 -8.24
C LEU A 230 18.87 8.21 -7.60
N LEU A 231 18.90 8.29 -6.27
CA LEU A 231 19.84 9.14 -5.52
C LEU A 231 21.30 8.66 -5.63
N ASP A 232 21.53 7.34 -5.71
CA ASP A 232 22.86 6.77 -5.95
C ASP A 232 23.35 7.09 -7.37
N ILE A 233 22.45 7.07 -8.37
CA ILE A 233 22.75 7.43 -9.76
C ILE A 233 23.12 8.91 -9.90
N LYS A 234 22.41 9.80 -9.21
CA LYS A 234 22.60 11.26 -9.11
C LYS A 234 22.32 12.05 -10.40
N THR A 235 22.86 11.63 -11.53
CA THR A 235 22.70 12.35 -12.80
C THR A 235 22.36 11.39 -13.94
N GLU A 236 21.77 11.93 -15.02
CA GLU A 236 21.37 11.15 -16.18
C GLU A 236 22.58 10.44 -16.85
N GLU A 237 23.76 11.07 -16.86
CA GLU A 237 24.97 10.51 -17.48
C GLU A 237 25.40 9.20 -16.78
N ASN A 238 25.18 9.09 -15.48
CA ASN A 238 25.59 7.92 -14.68
C ASN A 238 24.67 6.69 -14.87
N VAL A 239 23.47 6.86 -15.42
CA VAL A 239 22.46 5.79 -15.51
C VAL A 239 23.02 4.56 -16.20
N GLU A 240 23.66 4.74 -17.36
CA GLU A 240 24.10 3.59 -18.18
C GLU A 240 25.19 2.76 -17.48
N SER A 241 26.16 3.43 -16.86
CA SER A 241 27.24 2.76 -16.09
C SER A 241 26.68 2.03 -14.88
N TYR A 242 25.77 2.67 -14.12
CA TYR A 242 25.13 2.08 -12.96
C TYR A 242 24.34 0.81 -13.31
N ILE A 243 23.48 0.89 -14.35
CA ILE A 243 22.68 -0.25 -14.77
C ILE A 243 23.55 -1.40 -15.27
N LYS A 244 24.60 -1.12 -16.06
CA LYS A 244 25.55 -2.15 -16.51
C LYS A 244 26.27 -2.83 -15.36
N GLU A 245 26.67 -2.09 -14.32
CA GLU A 245 27.29 -2.63 -13.11
C GLU A 245 26.33 -3.59 -12.38
N LYS A 246 25.08 -3.17 -12.16
CA LYS A 246 24.03 -4.03 -11.54
C LYS A 246 23.80 -5.32 -12.33
N PHE A 247 23.73 -5.21 -13.67
CA PHE A 247 23.59 -6.38 -14.53
C PHE A 247 24.79 -7.34 -14.44
N ALA A 248 26.01 -6.82 -14.40
CA ALA A 248 27.22 -7.64 -14.27
C ALA A 248 27.25 -8.41 -12.92
N LYS A 249 26.63 -7.84 -11.87
CA LYS A 249 26.49 -8.47 -10.55
C LYS A 249 25.25 -9.36 -10.41
N ASN A 250 24.42 -9.50 -11.47
CA ASN A 250 23.11 -10.13 -11.42
C ASN A 250 22.15 -9.54 -10.37
N GLU A 251 22.29 -8.26 -10.05
CA GLU A 251 21.41 -7.54 -9.15
C GLU A 251 20.16 -7.03 -9.88
N ARG A 252 19.07 -6.87 -9.13
CA ARG A 252 17.80 -6.36 -9.68
C ARG A 252 17.86 -4.85 -9.88
N ILE A 253 17.20 -4.36 -10.92
CA ILE A 253 16.89 -2.94 -11.06
C ILE A 253 15.51 -2.73 -10.45
N MET A 254 15.46 -1.94 -9.38
CA MET A 254 14.23 -1.68 -8.65
C MET A 254 13.24 -0.89 -9.50
N GLY A 255 11.96 -1.17 -9.36
CA GLY A 255 10.92 -0.54 -10.17
C GLY A 255 10.72 -1.14 -11.58
N MET A 256 11.54 -2.14 -11.99
CA MET A 256 11.44 -2.82 -13.26
C MET A 256 10.93 -4.26 -13.11
N GLY A 257 9.91 -4.61 -13.91
CA GLY A 257 9.23 -5.91 -13.87
C GLY A 257 8.07 -5.97 -12.87
N HIS A 258 7.12 -6.86 -13.14
CA HIS A 258 5.93 -7.06 -12.31
C HIS A 258 5.56 -8.55 -12.23
N ALA A 259 5.04 -8.98 -11.07
CA ALA A 259 4.62 -10.38 -10.87
C ALA A 259 3.37 -10.73 -11.71
N VAL A 260 2.47 -9.76 -11.94
CA VAL A 260 1.19 -9.95 -12.62
C VAL A 260 1.23 -9.45 -14.05
N TYR A 261 1.59 -8.16 -14.27
CA TYR A 261 1.62 -7.59 -15.60
C TYR A 261 2.72 -8.18 -16.48
N LYS A 262 2.35 -8.57 -17.70
CA LYS A 262 3.25 -9.02 -18.79
C LYS A 262 3.45 -7.95 -19.86
N THR A 263 2.83 -6.81 -19.67
CA THR A 263 2.94 -5.58 -20.44
C THR A 263 3.10 -4.41 -19.46
N VAL A 264 2.98 -3.19 -19.95
CA VAL A 264 3.13 -1.98 -19.13
C VAL A 264 2.02 -1.93 -18.05
N ASP A 265 2.42 -1.70 -16.80
CA ASP A 265 1.49 -1.42 -15.70
C ASP A 265 0.74 -0.11 -16.00
N PRO A 266 -0.61 -0.08 -16.09
CA PRO A 266 -1.36 1.12 -16.45
C PRO A 266 -1.11 2.28 -15.47
N ARG A 267 -0.80 1.98 -14.20
CA ARG A 267 -0.47 2.97 -13.18
C ARG A 267 0.85 3.67 -13.47
N SER A 268 1.83 2.91 -13.95
CA SER A 268 3.15 3.44 -14.31
C SER A 268 3.08 4.44 -15.46
N GLN A 269 2.16 4.25 -16.43
CA GLN A 269 1.96 5.23 -17.51
C GLN A 269 1.50 6.59 -16.98
N VAL A 270 0.51 6.58 -16.09
CA VAL A 270 0.01 7.83 -15.47
C VAL A 270 1.10 8.50 -14.64
N LEU A 271 1.79 7.73 -13.79
CA LEU A 271 2.86 8.27 -12.95
C LEU A 271 4.05 8.81 -13.75
N LYS A 272 4.34 8.25 -14.91
CA LYS A 272 5.37 8.75 -15.83
C LYS A 272 5.06 10.19 -16.28
N GLU A 273 3.81 10.45 -16.68
CA GLU A 273 3.36 11.79 -17.07
C GLU A 273 3.37 12.76 -15.89
N LEU A 274 2.96 12.30 -14.70
CA LEU A 274 3.01 13.12 -13.49
C LEU A 274 4.44 13.44 -13.08
N SER A 275 5.35 12.49 -13.18
CA SER A 275 6.78 12.69 -12.90
C SER A 275 7.39 13.74 -13.86
N LYS A 276 7.03 13.67 -15.17
CA LYS A 276 7.46 14.67 -16.14
C LYS A 276 6.99 16.08 -15.79
N ARG A 277 5.69 16.23 -15.55
CA ARG A 277 5.09 17.52 -15.15
C ARG A 277 5.71 18.11 -13.90
N LEU A 278 5.98 17.27 -12.88
CA LEU A 278 6.64 17.72 -11.66
C LEU A 278 8.10 18.13 -11.89
N SER A 279 8.85 17.38 -12.71
CA SER A 279 10.22 17.76 -13.08
C SER A 279 10.24 19.10 -13.79
N GLU A 280 9.36 19.34 -14.75
CA GLU A 280 9.23 20.63 -15.45
C GLU A 280 8.85 21.76 -14.49
N LYS A 281 7.91 21.54 -13.55
CA LYS A 281 7.46 22.53 -12.57
C LYS A 281 8.53 22.86 -11.54
N THR A 282 9.26 21.87 -11.06
CA THR A 282 10.22 22.02 -9.95
C THR A 282 11.66 22.25 -10.41
N GLY A 283 11.96 22.05 -11.70
CA GLY A 283 13.33 22.09 -12.24
C GLY A 283 14.22 20.94 -11.75
N GLN A 284 13.65 19.87 -11.17
CA GLN A 284 14.40 18.74 -10.67
C GLN A 284 14.60 17.65 -11.75
N PRO A 285 15.74 16.94 -11.79
CA PRO A 285 16.09 16.05 -12.92
C PRO A 285 15.48 14.64 -12.83
N TRP A 286 14.60 14.39 -11.88
CA TRP A 286 14.21 13.02 -11.54
C TRP A 286 13.44 12.29 -12.64
N TYR A 287 12.66 12.99 -13.45
CA TYR A 287 12.00 12.36 -14.61
C TYR A 287 13.02 11.86 -15.65
N ASP A 288 14.02 12.67 -15.98
CA ASP A 288 15.00 12.33 -17.01
C ASP A 288 15.83 11.13 -16.57
N ILE A 289 16.30 11.13 -15.32
CA ILE A 289 17.02 10.01 -14.71
C ILE A 289 16.15 8.74 -14.73
N THR A 290 14.90 8.82 -14.24
CA THR A 290 13.99 7.67 -14.16
C THR A 290 13.64 7.11 -15.54
N SER A 291 13.34 7.99 -16.50
CA SER A 291 13.03 7.62 -17.88
C SER A 291 14.23 6.93 -18.57
N LYS A 292 15.44 7.39 -18.29
CA LYS A 292 16.65 6.75 -18.81
C LYS A 292 16.93 5.40 -18.12
N VAL A 293 16.65 5.25 -16.83
CA VAL A 293 16.70 3.95 -16.12
C VAL A 293 15.74 2.95 -16.79
N GLU A 294 14.49 3.34 -17.04
CA GLU A 294 13.52 2.50 -17.76
C GLU A 294 14.08 2.05 -19.10
N ARG A 295 14.48 3.00 -19.96
CA ARG A 295 14.96 2.72 -21.32
C ARG A 295 16.19 1.83 -21.35
N VAL A 296 17.24 2.19 -20.60
CA VAL A 296 18.51 1.43 -20.59
C VAL A 296 18.29 0.03 -20.05
N THR A 297 17.45 -0.14 -19.01
CA THR A 297 17.15 -1.45 -18.46
C THR A 297 16.39 -2.33 -19.46
N ALA A 298 15.39 -1.78 -20.15
CA ALA A 298 14.63 -2.50 -21.16
C ALA A 298 15.51 -2.95 -22.34
N GLU A 299 16.38 -2.05 -22.85
CA GLU A 299 17.32 -2.33 -23.93
C GLU A 299 18.32 -3.45 -23.53
N LEU A 300 18.89 -3.38 -22.33
CA LEU A 300 19.83 -4.40 -21.85
C LEU A 300 19.17 -5.76 -21.62
N MET A 301 17.99 -5.80 -21.05
CA MET A 301 17.22 -7.04 -20.84
C MET A 301 16.89 -7.70 -22.17
N LYS A 302 16.41 -6.94 -23.15
CA LYS A 302 16.12 -7.43 -24.51
C LYS A 302 17.38 -7.98 -25.19
N LYS A 303 18.50 -7.25 -25.08
CA LYS A 303 19.78 -7.62 -25.72
C LYS A 303 20.44 -8.84 -25.07
N THR A 304 20.40 -8.97 -23.75
CA THR A 304 21.20 -9.96 -23.01
C THR A 304 20.41 -11.20 -22.58
N LYS A 305 19.09 -11.08 -22.40
CA LYS A 305 18.23 -12.16 -21.91
C LYS A 305 17.06 -12.46 -22.85
N GLU A 306 16.91 -11.72 -23.95
CA GLU A 306 15.77 -11.83 -24.90
C GLU A 306 14.40 -11.68 -24.22
N VAL A 307 14.35 -10.91 -23.11
CA VAL A 307 13.14 -10.67 -22.31
C VAL A 307 12.74 -9.21 -22.41
N GLU A 308 11.46 -8.97 -22.67
CA GLU A 308 10.86 -7.64 -22.52
C GLU A 308 10.51 -7.41 -21.05
N ILE A 309 10.91 -6.25 -20.51
CA ILE A 309 10.63 -5.84 -19.14
C ILE A 309 10.05 -4.43 -19.14
N PHE A 310 9.06 -4.19 -18.31
CA PHE A 310 8.32 -2.94 -18.21
C PHE A 310 8.44 -2.35 -16.81
N PRO A 311 8.29 -1.01 -16.66
CA PRO A 311 8.23 -0.38 -15.34
C PRO A 311 6.97 -0.81 -14.60
N ASN A 312 7.10 -0.98 -13.30
CA ASN A 312 5.96 -1.13 -12.39
C ASN A 312 5.58 0.21 -11.76
N VAL A 313 4.59 0.21 -10.88
CA VAL A 313 4.09 1.41 -10.21
C VAL A 313 5.16 2.16 -9.40
N ASP A 314 6.16 1.43 -8.87
CA ASP A 314 7.17 2.00 -7.96
C ASP A 314 8.19 2.88 -8.68
N LEU A 315 8.50 2.58 -9.96
CA LEU A 315 9.57 3.27 -10.67
C LEU A 315 9.34 4.79 -10.73
N TYR A 316 8.13 5.20 -11.10
CA TYR A 316 7.80 6.62 -11.22
C TYR A 316 7.18 7.22 -9.97
N SER A 317 6.46 6.45 -9.15
CA SER A 317 5.89 7.00 -7.91
C SER A 317 6.97 7.45 -6.93
N ALA A 318 8.15 6.81 -6.92
CA ALA A 318 9.27 7.21 -6.08
C ALA A 318 9.75 8.65 -6.39
N SER A 319 9.96 8.96 -7.66
CA SER A 319 10.36 10.31 -8.08
C SER A 319 9.25 11.34 -7.88
N VAL A 320 7.97 10.95 -8.10
CA VAL A 320 6.81 11.82 -7.85
C VAL A 320 6.75 12.21 -6.37
N TYR A 321 6.81 11.24 -5.45
CA TYR A 321 6.74 11.53 -4.01
C TYR A 321 7.91 12.38 -3.55
N TYR A 322 9.11 12.10 -4.03
CA TYR A 322 10.29 12.90 -3.70
C TYR A 322 10.15 14.36 -4.13
N MET A 323 9.65 14.62 -5.35
CA MET A 323 9.40 15.97 -5.86
C MET A 323 8.25 16.69 -5.17
N LEU A 324 7.30 15.95 -4.58
CA LEU A 324 6.26 16.51 -3.70
C LEU A 324 6.78 16.89 -2.30
N GLY A 325 8.09 16.69 -2.02
CA GLY A 325 8.69 16.97 -0.72
C GLY A 325 8.39 15.91 0.34
N ILE A 326 7.97 14.73 -0.07
CA ILE A 326 7.71 13.61 0.84
C ILE A 326 9.01 12.89 1.14
N PRO A 327 9.40 12.72 2.42
CA PRO A 327 10.59 11.96 2.81
C PRO A 327 10.50 10.51 2.34
N MET A 328 11.61 9.96 1.86
CA MET A 328 11.67 8.60 1.28
C MET A 328 11.14 7.50 2.21
N ASP A 329 11.42 7.59 3.49
CA ASP A 329 10.98 6.62 4.50
C ASP A 329 9.48 6.68 4.80
N LEU A 330 8.77 7.66 4.21
CA LEU A 330 7.31 7.72 4.20
C LEU A 330 6.69 7.10 2.92
N ASN A 331 7.46 6.64 1.95
CA ASN A 331 6.90 6.09 0.71
C ASN A 331 5.99 4.88 0.97
N THR A 332 6.38 3.95 1.83
CA THR A 332 5.53 2.81 2.22
C THR A 332 4.32 3.25 3.06
N PRO A 333 4.44 4.13 4.08
CA PRO A 333 3.28 4.77 4.73
C PRO A 333 2.31 5.46 3.76
N ILE A 334 2.81 6.18 2.75
CA ILE A 334 1.95 6.79 1.70
C ILE A 334 1.16 5.72 0.95
N PHE A 335 1.81 4.62 0.61
CA PHE A 335 1.14 3.48 -0.01
C PHE A 335 0.00 2.97 0.90
N ALA A 336 0.23 2.88 2.21
CA ALA A 336 -0.80 2.49 3.18
C ALA A 336 -1.96 3.50 3.26
N ILE A 337 -1.67 4.82 3.20
CA ILE A 337 -2.70 5.89 3.17
C ILE A 337 -3.71 5.65 2.02
N SER A 338 -3.22 5.26 0.88
CA SER A 338 -4.06 4.94 -0.26
C SER A 338 -4.73 3.57 -0.10
N ARG A 339 -3.95 2.54 0.19
CA ARG A 339 -4.40 1.14 0.16
C ARG A 339 -5.39 0.80 1.26
N VAL A 340 -5.47 1.59 2.32
CA VAL A 340 -6.43 1.36 3.40
C VAL A 340 -7.89 1.34 2.92
N ALA A 341 -8.23 2.06 1.86
CA ALA A 341 -9.54 2.01 1.23
C ALA A 341 -9.83 0.62 0.64
N GLY A 342 -8.90 0.07 -0.14
CA GLY A 342 -8.99 -1.29 -0.67
C GLY A 342 -9.00 -2.35 0.43
N TRP A 343 -8.14 -2.24 1.45
CA TRP A 343 -8.18 -3.16 2.58
C TRP A 343 -9.52 -3.15 3.28
N ALA A 344 -10.08 -1.97 3.56
CA ALA A 344 -11.38 -1.83 4.21
C ALA A 344 -12.50 -2.48 3.40
N ALA A 345 -12.52 -2.26 2.09
CA ALA A 345 -13.47 -2.89 1.18
C ALA A 345 -13.34 -4.42 1.19
N HIS A 346 -12.12 -4.95 1.07
CA HIS A 346 -11.86 -6.39 1.13
C HIS A 346 -12.19 -7.03 2.50
N ILE A 347 -11.99 -6.32 3.60
CA ILE A 347 -12.37 -6.77 4.94
C ILE A 347 -13.89 -6.88 5.06
N ILE A 348 -14.63 -5.90 4.53
CA ILE A 348 -16.11 -5.92 4.50
C ILE A 348 -16.59 -7.06 3.63
N GLU A 349 -16.08 -7.18 2.39
CA GLU A 349 -16.42 -8.26 1.47
C GLU A 349 -16.21 -9.65 2.10
N GLU A 350 -15.09 -9.88 2.77
CA GLU A 350 -14.78 -11.16 3.44
C GLU A 350 -15.72 -11.42 4.63
N LYS A 351 -15.86 -10.41 5.50
CA LYS A 351 -16.61 -10.56 6.75
C LYS A 351 -18.10 -10.81 6.50
N PHE A 352 -18.68 -10.20 5.47
CA PHE A 352 -20.12 -10.29 5.13
C PHE A 352 -20.38 -11.18 3.91
N ALA A 353 -19.37 -11.85 3.37
CA ALA A 353 -19.48 -12.76 2.23
C ALA A 353 -20.14 -12.11 0.99
N GLU A 354 -19.75 -10.87 0.64
CA GLU A 354 -20.38 -10.15 -0.47
C GLU A 354 -20.09 -10.78 -1.84
N ALA A 355 -18.99 -11.53 -1.96
CA ALA A 355 -18.61 -12.27 -3.16
C ALA A 355 -18.62 -13.79 -2.97
N ALA A 356 -19.03 -14.30 -1.80
CA ALA A 356 -19.03 -15.71 -1.46
C ALA A 356 -20.40 -16.16 -0.92
N PRO A 357 -20.78 -17.44 -0.97
CA PRO A 357 -22.07 -17.91 -0.44
C PRO A 357 -22.23 -17.73 1.07
N LYS A 358 -21.12 -17.71 1.82
CA LYS A 358 -21.07 -17.50 3.27
C LYS A 358 -19.67 -17.16 3.72
N PRO A 359 -19.49 -16.48 4.88
CA PRO A 359 -18.18 -16.25 5.47
C PRO A 359 -17.50 -17.58 5.84
N MET A 360 -16.22 -17.71 5.50
CA MET A 360 -15.42 -18.91 5.78
C MET A 360 -14.08 -18.54 6.39
N LEU A 361 -13.65 -19.32 7.40
CA LEU A 361 -12.33 -19.21 7.98
C LEU A 361 -11.28 -19.82 7.02
N TYR A 362 -10.23 -19.07 6.69
CA TYR A 362 -9.08 -19.62 5.98
C TYR A 362 -8.31 -20.58 6.86
N ARG A 363 -8.24 -21.84 6.45
CA ARG A 363 -7.61 -22.93 7.19
C ARG A 363 -6.83 -23.86 6.24
N PRO A 364 -5.70 -23.41 5.70
CA PRO A 364 -4.87 -24.24 4.84
C PRO A 364 -4.27 -25.44 5.61
N LYS A 365 -3.93 -26.49 4.88
CA LYS A 365 -3.25 -27.68 5.44
C LYS A 365 -1.73 -27.53 5.30
N ALA A 366 -1.00 -28.03 6.30
CA ALA A 366 0.45 -28.19 6.23
C ALA A 366 0.82 -29.67 6.25
N VAL A 367 1.95 -30.00 5.60
CA VAL A 367 2.58 -31.33 5.74
C VAL A 367 3.70 -31.21 6.75
N TYR A 368 3.60 -31.96 7.82
CA TYR A 368 4.66 -32.02 8.82
C TYR A 368 5.91 -32.71 8.24
N VAL A 369 7.02 -32.01 8.23
CA VAL A 369 8.31 -32.50 7.73
C VAL A 369 9.38 -32.58 8.83
N GLY A 370 8.99 -32.32 10.08
CA GLY A 370 9.88 -32.45 11.23
C GLY A 370 10.07 -33.90 11.66
N LYS A 371 10.69 -34.06 12.82
CA LYS A 371 10.94 -35.40 13.40
C LYS A 371 9.62 -36.11 13.74
N TYR A 372 9.36 -37.28 13.15
CA TYR A 372 8.15 -38.02 13.33
C TYR A 372 8.46 -39.45 13.82
N GLY A 373 8.04 -39.76 15.02
CA GLY A 373 8.23 -41.09 15.67
C GLY A 373 7.07 -42.10 15.41
N GLY A 374 6.32 -41.94 14.31
CA GLY A 374 5.13 -42.73 14.00
C GLY A 374 3.86 -42.21 14.68
N PRO A 375 2.72 -42.93 14.62
CA PRO A 375 1.42 -42.51 15.18
C PRO A 375 1.45 -42.16 16.68
N GLN A 376 2.40 -42.73 17.42
CA GLN A 376 2.57 -42.54 18.85
C GLN A 376 3.50 -41.34 19.19
N GLY A 377 4.12 -40.68 18.18
CA GLY A 377 5.08 -39.62 18.36
C GLY A 377 6.46 -40.07 18.88
N CYS A 378 7.33 -39.09 19.17
CA CYS A 378 8.63 -39.39 19.77
C CYS A 378 8.46 -39.60 21.28
N LYS A 379 9.19 -40.58 21.85
CA LYS A 379 9.20 -40.80 23.29
C LYS A 379 9.76 -39.59 24.02
N TYR A 380 8.98 -39.06 24.97
CA TYR A 380 9.45 -37.98 25.84
C TYR A 380 10.57 -38.46 26.77
N ILE A 381 11.65 -37.74 26.82
CA ILE A 381 12.75 -37.96 27.74
C ILE A 381 12.77 -36.84 28.77
N PRO A 382 12.62 -37.15 30.11
CA PRO A 382 12.76 -36.12 31.16
C PRO A 382 14.08 -35.37 31.05
N ILE A 383 14.10 -34.11 31.46
CA ILE A 383 15.27 -33.25 31.28
C ILE A 383 16.53 -33.79 31.94
N GLU A 384 16.38 -34.42 33.10
CA GLU A 384 17.46 -35.02 33.90
C GLU A 384 18.11 -36.23 33.18
N LYS A 385 17.43 -36.81 32.20
CA LYS A 385 17.90 -38.00 31.39
C LYS A 385 18.35 -37.62 30.00
N ARG A 386 18.37 -36.29 29.65
CA ARG A 386 18.80 -35.82 28.35
C ARG A 386 20.31 -35.66 28.31
N THR A 387 20.96 -36.41 27.44
CA THR A 387 22.39 -36.22 27.15
C THR A 387 22.54 -35.39 25.87
N LYS A 388 23.51 -34.45 25.83
CA LYS A 388 23.89 -33.79 24.56
C LYS A 388 24.34 -34.91 23.59
N LYS A 389 23.75 -34.91 22.38
CA LYS A 389 24.27 -35.72 21.27
C LYS A 389 25.48 -35.05 20.68
#